data_7b9e661d2b00c6fcc6aa96587256ecce
#
_entry.id   7b9e661d2b00c6fcc6aa96587256ecce
#
_cell.length_a   1.000
_cell.length_b   1.000
_cell.length_c   1.000
_cell.angle_alpha   90.00
_cell.angle_beta   90.00
_cell.angle_gamma   90.00
#
_symmetry.space_group_name_H-M   'P 1'
#
loop_
_entity.id
_entity.type
_entity.pdbx_description
1 polymer ?
#
loop_
_entity_poly.entity_id
_entity_poly.type
_entity_poly.pdbx_seq_one_letter_code
_entity_poly.pdbx_strand_id
1 'polypeptide(L)'
;MELIMMDVLNGLKYFLIYMFSIAGVLFLINKIKPLPKELFRKLFHFVAFSSVVVMIYAAKEWIAAAIIPVGVIIINYPGLVICSKNEKFTTMFSERRPGEMKSSLFQLFGTMAVIITISWGILGHKELAVAAILMWGFGDAAAALIGKRFGRHKVLRFKFVDHKKSWEGTAAMSFVAFVFGMASLLIVGNVPISNCLPAVIVAAPMAAITELVTGRGYDTVTVPFVSLFSIYATYIVMGIV
;
A
#
# COMPACT_ATOMS: atom_id res chain seq x y z
N MET A 1 -12.15 3.93 -27.21
CA MET A 1 -12.18 2.62 -26.53
C MET A 1 -10.91 1.82 -26.79
N GLU A 2 -10.47 1.65 -28.04
CA GLU A 2 -9.22 0.94 -28.39
C GLU A 2 -7.97 1.52 -27.73
N LEU A 3 -7.84 2.84 -27.68
CA LEU A 3 -6.70 3.51 -27.07
C LEU A 3 -6.57 3.22 -25.57
N ILE A 4 -7.69 3.22 -24.85
CA ILE A 4 -7.72 2.87 -23.40
C ILE A 4 -7.37 1.39 -23.22
N MET A 5 -7.89 0.51 -24.09
CA MET A 5 -7.58 -0.93 -24.02
C MET A 5 -6.08 -1.17 -24.21
N MET A 6 -5.45 -0.52 -25.18
CA MET A 6 -4.00 -0.61 -25.40
C MET A 6 -3.21 -0.08 -24.19
N ASP A 7 -3.66 1.01 -23.59
CA ASP A 7 -3.04 1.61 -22.42
C ASP A 7 -3.12 0.65 -21.20
N VAL A 8 -4.28 0.03 -20.97
CA VAL A 8 -4.46 -1.00 -19.93
C VAL A 8 -3.56 -2.21 -20.18
N LEU A 9 -3.48 -2.72 -21.41
CA LEU A 9 -2.63 -3.87 -21.74
C LEU A 9 -1.15 -3.56 -21.54
N ASN A 10 -0.69 -2.37 -21.94
CA ASN A 10 0.66 -1.92 -21.66
C ASN A 10 0.93 -1.78 -20.16
N GLY A 11 0.00 -1.19 -19.43
CA GLY A 11 0.13 -1.07 -17.97
C GLY A 11 0.20 -2.43 -17.26
N LEU A 12 -0.65 -3.39 -17.64
CA LEU A 12 -0.58 -4.77 -17.14
C LEU A 12 0.76 -5.45 -17.49
N LYS A 13 1.25 -5.25 -18.72
CA LYS A 13 2.57 -5.76 -19.13
C LYS A 13 3.68 -5.23 -18.22
N TYR A 14 3.77 -3.92 -18.01
CA TYR A 14 4.79 -3.34 -17.12
C TYR A 14 4.62 -3.77 -15.68
N PHE A 15 3.38 -3.87 -15.19
CA PHE A 15 3.09 -4.42 -13.87
C PHE A 15 3.60 -5.86 -13.72
N LEU A 16 3.33 -6.74 -14.69
CA LEU A 16 3.77 -8.13 -14.65
C LEU A 16 5.30 -8.22 -14.68
N ILE A 17 5.97 -7.47 -15.58
CA ILE A 17 7.43 -7.41 -15.63
C ILE A 17 8.00 -6.99 -14.27
N TYR A 18 7.47 -5.91 -13.69
CA TYR A 18 7.87 -5.43 -12.38
C TYR A 18 7.70 -6.51 -11.30
N MET A 19 6.49 -7.08 -11.19
CA MET A 19 6.17 -8.08 -10.17
C MET A 19 7.04 -9.33 -10.30
N PHE A 20 7.15 -9.90 -11.50
CA PHE A 20 7.95 -11.12 -11.70
C PHE A 20 9.44 -10.88 -11.50
N SER A 21 9.97 -9.74 -11.93
CA SER A 21 11.39 -9.41 -11.74
C SER A 21 11.73 -9.31 -10.26
N ILE A 22 11.00 -8.51 -9.49
CA ILE A 22 11.34 -8.28 -8.09
C ILE A 22 10.93 -9.48 -7.21
N ALA A 23 9.77 -10.10 -7.46
CA ALA A 23 9.40 -11.31 -6.76
C ALA A 23 10.41 -12.44 -7.04
N GLY A 24 10.88 -12.61 -8.28
CA GLY A 24 11.92 -13.56 -8.64
C GLY A 24 13.22 -13.32 -7.86
N VAL A 25 13.66 -12.07 -7.75
CA VAL A 25 14.84 -11.70 -6.94
C VAL A 25 14.61 -12.04 -5.46
N LEU A 26 13.45 -11.74 -4.90
CA LEU A 26 13.13 -12.07 -3.51
C LEU A 26 13.11 -13.58 -3.26
N PHE A 27 12.58 -14.37 -4.19
CA PHE A 27 12.63 -15.84 -4.11
C PHE A 27 14.06 -16.38 -4.20
N LEU A 28 14.89 -15.84 -5.07
CA LEU A 28 16.31 -16.21 -5.18
C LEU A 28 17.05 -15.89 -3.87
N ILE A 29 16.86 -14.68 -3.32
CA ILE A 29 17.47 -14.30 -2.03
C ILE A 29 17.02 -15.27 -0.93
N ASN A 30 15.72 -15.57 -0.84
CA ASN A 30 15.17 -16.46 0.18
C ASN A 30 15.67 -17.91 0.01
N LYS A 31 15.97 -18.34 -1.21
CA LYS A 31 16.56 -19.65 -1.49
C LYS A 31 18.02 -19.73 -1.06
N ILE A 32 18.81 -18.66 -1.28
CA ILE A 32 20.23 -18.59 -0.91
C ILE A 32 20.40 -18.40 0.60
N LYS A 33 19.62 -17.46 1.16
CA LYS A 33 19.63 -17.14 2.59
C LYS A 33 18.18 -17.06 3.08
N PRO A 34 17.68 -18.13 3.75
CA PRO A 34 16.31 -18.15 4.23
C PRO A 34 16.01 -16.97 5.14
N LEU A 35 15.04 -16.16 4.74
CA LEU A 35 14.59 -15.00 5.50
C LEU A 35 13.54 -15.42 6.55
N PRO A 36 13.46 -14.72 7.70
CA PRO A 36 12.35 -14.91 8.63
C PRO A 36 11.02 -14.76 7.89
N LYS A 37 10.07 -15.69 8.11
CA LYS A 37 8.79 -15.74 7.39
C LYS A 37 8.05 -14.40 7.36
N GLU A 38 8.03 -13.71 8.50
CA GLU A 38 7.38 -12.39 8.63
C GLU A 38 8.07 -11.33 7.74
N LEU A 39 9.41 -11.32 7.71
CA LEU A 39 10.16 -10.38 6.87
C LEU A 39 9.93 -10.67 5.38
N PHE A 40 9.99 -11.94 4.95
CA PHE A 40 9.72 -12.33 3.57
C PHE A 40 8.33 -11.88 3.13
N ARG A 41 7.31 -12.12 3.96
CA ARG A 41 5.94 -11.69 3.71
C ARG A 41 5.83 -10.17 3.59
N LYS A 42 6.47 -9.40 4.47
CA LYS A 42 6.46 -7.93 4.42
C LYS A 42 7.20 -7.38 3.20
N LEU A 43 8.33 -7.99 2.81
CA LEU A 43 9.04 -7.61 1.58
C LEU A 43 8.18 -7.85 0.34
N PHE A 44 7.45 -8.97 0.29
CA PHE A 44 6.52 -9.24 -0.80
C PHE A 44 5.36 -8.21 -0.84
N HIS A 45 4.88 -7.78 0.31
CA HIS A 45 3.90 -6.70 0.39
C HIS A 45 4.48 -5.36 -0.11
N PHE A 46 5.75 -5.05 0.20
CA PHE A 46 6.41 -3.84 -0.33
C PHE A 46 6.43 -3.82 -1.86
N VAL A 47 6.72 -4.95 -2.49
CA VAL A 47 6.64 -5.07 -3.95
C VAL A 47 5.23 -4.79 -4.44
N ALA A 48 4.22 -5.32 -3.77
CA ALA A 48 2.83 -5.11 -4.14
C ALA A 48 2.40 -3.64 -3.95
N PHE A 49 2.76 -2.98 -2.85
CA PHE A 49 2.43 -1.56 -2.63
C PHE A 49 3.13 -0.63 -3.61
N SER A 50 4.43 -0.82 -3.84
CA SER A 50 5.20 0.03 -4.76
C SER A 50 4.80 -0.14 -6.22
N SER A 51 4.05 -1.19 -6.57
CA SER A 51 3.48 -1.35 -7.91
C SER A 51 2.51 -0.22 -8.31
N VAL A 52 1.96 0.53 -7.34
CA VAL A 52 1.14 1.72 -7.65
C VAL A 52 1.91 2.74 -8.47
N VAL A 53 3.21 2.90 -8.24
CA VAL A 53 4.07 3.77 -9.02
C VAL A 53 4.10 3.32 -10.49
N VAL A 54 4.27 2.01 -10.70
CA VAL A 54 4.27 1.44 -12.05
C VAL A 54 2.93 1.66 -12.73
N MET A 55 1.81 1.45 -12.03
CA MET A 55 0.47 1.65 -12.58
C MET A 55 0.24 3.10 -12.99
N ILE A 56 0.64 4.07 -12.17
CA ILE A 56 0.48 5.51 -12.43
C ILE A 56 1.36 5.98 -13.61
N TYR A 57 2.59 5.48 -13.71
CA TYR A 57 3.50 5.89 -14.80
C TYR A 57 3.28 5.14 -16.11
N ALA A 58 2.77 3.89 -16.04
CA ALA A 58 2.49 3.10 -17.22
C ALA A 58 1.21 3.54 -17.94
N ALA A 59 0.27 4.15 -17.22
CA ALA A 59 -0.98 4.63 -17.77
C ALA A 59 -0.89 6.10 -18.19
N LYS A 60 -1.50 6.45 -19.32
CA LYS A 60 -1.65 7.83 -19.81
C LYS A 60 -2.86 8.52 -19.21
N GLU A 61 -3.90 7.72 -18.91
CA GLU A 61 -5.19 8.18 -18.43
C GLU A 61 -5.55 7.49 -17.11
N TRP A 62 -6.26 8.22 -16.23
CA TRP A 62 -6.68 7.70 -14.91
C TRP A 62 -7.55 6.44 -15.02
N ILE A 63 -8.39 6.35 -16.08
CA ILE A 63 -9.26 5.19 -16.30
C ILE A 63 -8.41 3.93 -16.49
N ALA A 64 -7.36 4.01 -17.32
CA ALA A 64 -6.45 2.89 -17.53
C ALA A 64 -5.73 2.53 -16.23
N ALA A 65 -5.19 3.52 -15.50
CA ALA A 65 -4.54 3.31 -14.21
C ALA A 65 -5.44 2.62 -13.19
N ALA A 66 -6.73 2.98 -13.12
CA ALA A 66 -7.70 2.39 -12.20
C ALA A 66 -8.15 0.97 -12.61
N ILE A 67 -8.17 0.66 -13.91
CA ILE A 67 -8.52 -0.66 -14.44
C ILE A 67 -7.38 -1.68 -14.22
N ILE A 68 -6.12 -1.25 -14.27
CA ILE A 68 -4.96 -2.16 -14.10
C ILE A 68 -5.06 -2.99 -12.81
N PRO A 69 -5.26 -2.42 -11.60
CA PRO A 69 -5.39 -3.22 -10.38
C PRO A 69 -6.60 -4.16 -10.40
N VAL A 70 -7.69 -3.79 -11.06
CA VAL A 70 -8.85 -4.69 -11.26
C VAL A 70 -8.45 -5.87 -12.14
N GLY A 71 -7.74 -5.62 -13.24
CA GLY A 71 -7.19 -6.66 -14.11
C GLY A 71 -6.23 -7.59 -13.35
N VAL A 72 -5.41 -7.05 -12.45
CA VAL A 72 -4.53 -7.85 -11.57
C VAL A 72 -5.33 -8.80 -10.69
N ILE A 73 -6.45 -8.34 -10.12
CA ILE A 73 -7.34 -9.21 -9.34
C ILE A 73 -7.89 -10.35 -10.22
N ILE A 74 -8.44 -10.02 -11.39
CA ILE A 74 -9.07 -10.98 -12.29
C ILE A 74 -8.07 -12.06 -12.74
N ILE A 75 -6.85 -11.65 -13.10
CA ILE A 75 -5.80 -12.57 -13.59
C ILE A 75 -5.26 -13.47 -12.47
N ASN A 76 -5.01 -12.90 -11.28
CA ASN A 76 -4.33 -13.64 -10.22
C ASN A 76 -5.29 -14.45 -9.33
N TYR A 77 -6.56 -14.08 -9.23
CA TYR A 77 -7.51 -14.76 -8.35
C TYR A 77 -7.70 -16.25 -8.65
N PRO A 78 -7.89 -16.68 -9.91
CA PRO A 78 -8.01 -18.11 -10.24
C PRO A 78 -6.76 -18.91 -9.85
N GLY A 79 -5.57 -18.36 -10.12
CA GLY A 79 -4.30 -18.95 -9.72
C GLY A 79 -4.19 -19.12 -8.22
N LEU A 80 -4.55 -18.08 -7.43
CA LEU A 80 -4.57 -18.16 -5.98
C LEU A 80 -5.57 -19.16 -5.44
N VAL A 81 -6.73 -19.33 -6.06
CA VAL A 81 -7.72 -20.36 -5.68
C VAL A 81 -7.14 -21.77 -5.85
N ILE A 82 -6.42 -22.00 -6.94
CA ILE A 82 -5.78 -23.30 -7.19
C ILE A 82 -4.60 -23.53 -6.24
N CYS A 83 -3.71 -22.54 -6.16
CA CYS A 83 -2.48 -22.63 -5.34
C CYS A 83 -2.78 -22.71 -3.84
N SER A 84 -3.85 -22.04 -3.36
CA SER A 84 -4.24 -22.09 -1.93
C SER A 84 -4.69 -23.45 -1.43
N LYS A 85 -4.92 -24.42 -2.33
CA LYS A 85 -5.18 -25.82 -1.96
C LYS A 85 -3.89 -26.60 -1.62
N ASN A 86 -2.73 -26.04 -1.97
CA ASN A 86 -1.43 -26.66 -1.72
C ASN A 86 -0.83 -26.12 -0.41
N GLU A 87 -0.67 -27.01 0.58
CA GLU A 87 -0.11 -26.64 1.91
C GLU A 87 1.32 -26.07 1.80
N LYS A 88 2.16 -26.53 0.87
CA LYS A 88 3.50 -25.97 0.67
C LYS A 88 3.45 -24.52 0.24
N PHE A 89 2.48 -24.17 -0.63
CA PHE A 89 2.27 -22.82 -1.09
C PHE A 89 1.80 -21.89 0.04
N THR A 90 0.78 -22.29 0.79
CA THR A 90 0.25 -21.50 1.92
C THR A 90 1.29 -21.32 3.03
N THR A 91 2.10 -22.35 3.30
CA THR A 91 3.20 -22.28 4.27
C THR A 91 4.31 -21.32 3.81
N MET A 92 4.64 -21.31 2.53
CA MET A 92 5.68 -20.45 1.94
C MET A 92 5.32 -18.96 2.08
N PHE A 93 4.07 -18.60 1.86
CA PHE A 93 3.57 -17.23 2.02
C PHE A 93 3.14 -16.89 3.47
N SER A 94 3.30 -17.84 4.40
CA SER A 94 2.97 -17.65 5.83
C SER A 94 1.55 -17.16 6.07
N GLU A 95 0.57 -17.75 5.33
CA GLU A 95 -0.84 -17.46 5.51
C GLU A 95 -1.24 -17.73 6.97
N ARG A 96 -1.78 -16.74 7.66
CA ARG A 96 -2.16 -16.80 9.07
C ARG A 96 -3.55 -17.39 9.28
N ARG A 97 -4.41 -17.21 8.27
CA ARG A 97 -5.79 -17.71 8.25
C ARG A 97 -6.13 -18.21 6.85
N PRO A 98 -6.91 -19.28 6.73
CA PRO A 98 -7.35 -19.76 5.41
C PRO A 98 -8.02 -18.64 4.60
N GLY A 99 -7.54 -18.40 3.37
CA GLY A 99 -8.08 -17.36 2.48
C GLY A 99 -7.52 -15.95 2.71
N GLU A 100 -6.54 -15.75 3.61
CA GLU A 100 -5.92 -14.45 3.86
C GLU A 100 -5.33 -13.85 2.58
N MET A 101 -4.63 -14.63 1.77
CA MET A 101 -4.03 -14.15 0.52
C MET A 101 -5.08 -13.67 -0.49
N LYS A 102 -6.21 -14.40 -0.61
CA LYS A 102 -7.31 -13.99 -1.50
C LYS A 102 -7.94 -12.68 -1.04
N SER A 103 -8.22 -12.57 0.26
CA SER A 103 -8.76 -11.34 0.85
C SER A 103 -7.79 -10.17 0.69
N SER A 104 -6.49 -10.40 0.93
CA SER A 104 -5.45 -9.38 0.77
C SER A 104 -5.31 -8.90 -0.67
N LEU A 105 -5.44 -9.78 -1.66
CA LEU A 105 -5.43 -9.41 -3.08
C LEU A 105 -6.57 -8.42 -3.38
N PHE A 106 -7.81 -8.77 -2.99
CA PHE A 106 -8.96 -7.90 -3.20
C PHE A 106 -8.86 -6.57 -2.45
N GLN A 107 -8.47 -6.62 -1.17
CA GLN A 107 -8.36 -5.42 -0.36
C GLN A 107 -7.28 -4.48 -0.90
N LEU A 108 -6.09 -5.00 -1.23
CA LEU A 108 -4.98 -4.19 -1.70
C LEU A 108 -5.29 -3.55 -3.06
N PHE A 109 -5.54 -4.37 -4.08
CA PHE A 109 -5.72 -3.87 -5.45
C PHE A 109 -7.08 -3.19 -5.63
N GLY A 110 -8.12 -3.63 -4.92
CA GLY A 110 -9.40 -2.92 -4.87
C GLY A 110 -9.26 -1.52 -4.27
N THR A 111 -8.56 -1.39 -3.15
CA THR A 111 -8.26 -0.08 -2.55
C THR A 111 -7.43 0.79 -3.50
N MET A 112 -6.42 0.22 -4.18
CA MET A 112 -5.64 0.96 -5.18
C MET A 112 -6.52 1.50 -6.31
N ALA A 113 -7.43 0.67 -6.87
CA ALA A 113 -8.33 1.10 -7.93
C ALA A 113 -9.19 2.29 -7.50
N VAL A 114 -9.77 2.23 -6.29
CA VAL A 114 -10.62 3.30 -5.75
C VAL A 114 -9.81 4.56 -5.44
N ILE A 115 -8.65 4.43 -4.82
CA ILE A 115 -7.75 5.56 -4.50
C ILE A 115 -7.29 6.26 -5.79
N ILE A 116 -6.90 5.52 -6.83
CA ILE A 116 -6.51 6.08 -8.13
C ILE A 116 -7.70 6.82 -8.77
N THR A 117 -8.89 6.22 -8.73
CA THR A 117 -10.10 6.86 -9.28
C THR A 117 -10.40 8.17 -8.56
N ILE A 118 -10.34 8.20 -7.24
CA ILE A 118 -10.62 9.41 -6.47
C ILE A 118 -9.53 10.45 -6.69
N SER A 119 -8.25 10.08 -6.49
CA SER A 119 -7.14 11.03 -6.51
C SER A 119 -6.89 11.59 -7.90
N TRP A 120 -6.79 10.73 -8.90
CA TRP A 120 -6.49 11.17 -10.27
C TRP A 120 -7.74 11.49 -11.08
N GLY A 121 -8.80 10.65 -11.00
CA GLY A 121 -10.00 10.82 -11.80
C GLY A 121 -10.90 11.94 -11.31
N ILE A 122 -11.09 12.10 -10.00
CA ILE A 122 -12.00 13.10 -9.42
C ILE A 122 -11.25 14.35 -8.99
N LEU A 123 -10.13 14.20 -8.27
CA LEU A 123 -9.38 15.34 -7.71
C LEU A 123 -8.30 15.89 -8.67
N GLY A 124 -7.93 15.18 -9.74
CA GLY A 124 -6.92 15.60 -10.69
C GLY A 124 -5.45 15.44 -10.24
N HIS A 125 -5.20 14.79 -9.08
CA HIS A 125 -3.92 14.71 -8.39
C HIS A 125 -3.41 13.26 -8.28
N LYS A 126 -2.77 12.75 -9.33
CA LYS A 126 -2.27 11.36 -9.38
C LYS A 126 -1.21 11.04 -8.31
N GLU A 127 -0.41 12.02 -7.92
CA GLU A 127 0.62 11.90 -6.88
C GLU A 127 0.04 11.55 -5.51
N LEU A 128 -1.19 11.95 -5.24
CA LEU A 128 -1.87 11.62 -3.98
C LEU A 128 -2.16 10.13 -3.86
N ALA A 129 -2.43 9.44 -4.99
CA ALA A 129 -2.60 7.98 -4.98
C ALA A 129 -1.31 7.30 -4.52
N VAL A 130 -0.17 7.71 -5.09
CA VAL A 130 1.13 7.15 -4.75
C VAL A 130 1.46 7.43 -3.29
N ALA A 131 1.30 8.69 -2.84
CA ALA A 131 1.57 9.07 -1.47
C ALA A 131 0.72 8.26 -0.47
N ALA A 132 -0.60 8.19 -0.67
CA ALA A 132 -1.51 7.49 0.21
C ALA A 132 -1.19 5.98 0.33
N ILE A 133 -0.92 5.31 -0.80
CA ILE A 133 -0.63 3.88 -0.83
C ILE A 133 0.74 3.57 -0.21
N LEU A 134 1.78 4.38 -0.51
CA LEU A 134 3.10 4.13 0.04
C LEU A 134 3.18 4.48 1.53
N MET A 135 2.54 5.57 1.98
CA MET A 135 2.42 5.92 3.40
C MET A 135 1.79 4.77 4.20
N TRP A 136 0.68 4.22 3.68
CA TRP A 136 0.04 3.08 4.31
C TRP A 136 0.94 1.84 4.27
N GLY A 137 1.37 1.39 3.10
CA GLY A 137 2.04 0.10 2.92
C GLY A 137 3.37 -0.01 3.68
N PHE A 138 4.22 1.01 3.59
CA PHE A 138 5.50 1.04 4.31
C PHE A 138 5.31 1.37 5.79
N GLY A 139 4.34 2.25 6.11
CA GLY A 139 3.99 2.60 7.49
C GLY A 139 3.49 1.40 8.29
N ASP A 140 2.50 0.63 7.78
CA ASP A 140 1.99 -0.59 8.43
C ASP A 140 3.11 -1.62 8.66
N ALA A 141 4.00 -1.77 7.68
CA ALA A 141 5.11 -2.68 7.85
C ALA A 141 6.07 -2.25 8.95
N ALA A 142 6.38 -0.94 9.03
CA ALA A 142 7.20 -0.39 10.08
C ALA A 142 6.53 -0.55 11.46
N ALA A 143 5.23 -0.25 11.56
CA ALA A 143 4.45 -0.47 12.78
C ALA A 143 4.53 -1.91 13.27
N ALA A 144 4.32 -2.86 12.36
CA ALA A 144 4.35 -4.29 12.69
C ALA A 144 5.75 -4.78 13.12
N LEU A 145 6.80 -4.38 12.40
CA LEU A 145 8.17 -4.83 12.68
C LEU A 145 8.72 -4.20 13.95
N ILE A 146 8.59 -2.89 14.11
CA ILE A 146 9.07 -2.15 15.29
C ILE A 146 8.21 -2.47 16.50
N GLY A 147 6.89 -2.48 16.37
CA GLY A 147 5.97 -2.82 17.44
C GLY A 147 6.17 -4.23 17.98
N LYS A 148 6.51 -5.20 17.11
CA LYS A 148 6.82 -6.57 17.52
C LYS A 148 8.16 -6.68 18.24
N ARG A 149 9.18 -5.92 17.80
CA ARG A 149 10.54 -6.01 18.34
C ARG A 149 10.76 -5.13 19.57
N PHE A 150 10.21 -3.93 19.57
CA PHE A 150 10.48 -2.90 20.57
C PHE A 150 9.24 -2.41 21.32
N GLY A 151 8.03 -2.89 20.97
CA GLY A 151 6.76 -2.45 21.56
C GLY A 151 6.60 -2.83 23.02
N ARG A 152 7.05 -1.94 23.92
CA ARG A 152 6.94 -2.07 25.38
C ARG A 152 5.64 -1.48 25.90
N HIS A 153 5.22 -0.33 25.36
CA HIS A 153 4.04 0.38 25.79
C HIS A 153 2.85 0.00 24.90
N LYS A 154 2.08 -0.99 25.40
CA LYS A 154 0.87 -1.43 24.70
C LYS A 154 -0.22 -0.37 24.81
N VAL A 155 -0.96 -0.18 23.73
CA VAL A 155 -2.08 0.76 23.71
C VAL A 155 -3.19 0.22 24.61
N LEU A 156 -3.76 1.11 25.43
CA LEU A 156 -4.81 0.78 26.39
C LEU A 156 -5.99 0.10 25.72
N ARG A 157 -6.64 -0.81 26.46
CA ARG A 157 -7.73 -1.70 26.05
C ARG A 157 -8.99 -0.94 25.62
N PHE A 158 -8.98 -0.32 24.46
CA PHE A 158 -10.24 0.02 23.82
C PHE A 158 -10.79 -1.23 23.12
N LYS A 159 -12.08 -1.47 23.26
CA LYS A 159 -12.80 -2.67 22.77
C LYS A 159 -12.60 -2.95 21.26
N PHE A 160 -12.14 -1.94 20.50
CA PHE A 160 -11.92 -1.96 19.06
C PHE A 160 -10.45 -2.01 18.63
N VAL A 161 -9.50 -1.80 19.55
CA VAL A 161 -8.06 -1.77 19.25
C VAL A 161 -7.46 -3.16 19.44
N ASP A 162 -6.64 -3.62 18.49
CA ASP A 162 -5.92 -4.89 18.63
C ASP A 162 -4.86 -4.74 19.74
N HIS A 163 -4.94 -5.62 20.76
CA HIS A 163 -4.04 -5.63 21.93
C HIS A 163 -2.55 -5.86 21.59
N LYS A 164 -2.24 -6.15 20.32
CA LYS A 164 -0.86 -6.30 19.84
C LYS A 164 -0.21 -4.96 19.47
N LYS A 165 -0.98 -3.89 19.32
CA LYS A 165 -0.50 -2.57 18.93
C LYS A 165 0.24 -1.87 20.07
N SER A 166 1.25 -1.07 19.73
CA SER A 166 2.10 -0.34 20.67
C SER A 166 2.38 1.07 20.20
N TRP A 167 2.66 1.97 21.13
CA TRP A 167 3.01 3.36 20.82
C TRP A 167 4.29 3.47 20.00
N GLU A 168 5.27 2.59 20.23
CA GLU A 168 6.52 2.53 19.45
C GLU A 168 6.23 2.14 17.99
N GLY A 169 5.31 1.21 17.77
CA GLY A 169 4.85 0.84 16.43
C GLY A 169 4.16 2.01 15.74
N THR A 170 3.27 2.71 16.44
CA THR A 170 2.56 3.90 15.92
C THR A 170 3.52 5.03 15.58
N ALA A 171 4.50 5.31 16.43
CA ALA A 171 5.55 6.30 16.14
C ALA A 171 6.38 5.92 14.92
N ALA A 172 6.76 4.64 14.80
CA ALA A 172 7.48 4.13 13.63
C ALA A 172 6.64 4.26 12.35
N MET A 173 5.34 3.97 12.41
CA MET A 173 4.44 4.20 11.29
C MET A 173 4.39 5.68 10.88
N SER A 174 4.19 6.57 11.83
CA SER A 174 4.15 8.02 11.55
C SER A 174 5.43 8.51 10.87
N PHE A 175 6.59 8.09 11.38
CA PHE A 175 7.88 8.45 10.80
C PHE A 175 8.06 7.90 9.38
N VAL A 176 7.77 6.61 9.15
CA VAL A 176 7.94 6.00 7.83
C VAL A 176 6.90 6.53 6.85
N ALA A 177 5.65 6.74 7.27
CA ALA A 177 4.63 7.39 6.46
C ALA A 177 5.06 8.82 6.07
N PHE A 178 5.68 9.59 6.97
CA PHE A 178 6.25 10.89 6.66
C PHE A 178 7.31 10.80 5.56
N VAL A 179 8.28 9.90 5.69
CA VAL A 179 9.37 9.73 4.71
C VAL A 179 8.82 9.36 3.33
N PHE A 180 7.93 8.35 3.25
CA PHE A 180 7.37 7.90 1.98
C PHE A 180 6.35 8.87 1.39
N GLY A 181 5.60 9.60 2.23
CA GLY A 181 4.73 10.69 1.80
C GLY A 181 5.51 11.82 1.16
N MET A 182 6.57 12.30 1.83
CA MET A 182 7.47 13.32 1.28
C MET A 182 8.13 12.85 -0.02
N ALA A 183 8.71 11.66 -0.04
CA ALA A 183 9.35 11.12 -1.24
C ALA A 183 8.37 11.01 -2.42
N SER A 184 7.15 10.55 -2.16
CA SER A 184 6.11 10.42 -3.20
C SER A 184 5.72 11.77 -3.80
N LEU A 185 5.43 12.75 -2.96
CA LEU A 185 5.01 14.07 -3.44
C LEU A 185 6.15 14.82 -4.14
N LEU A 186 7.37 14.74 -3.61
CA LEU A 186 8.55 15.42 -4.21
C LEU A 186 8.99 14.76 -5.51
N ILE A 187 9.12 13.42 -5.54
CA ILE A 187 9.76 12.71 -6.66
C ILE A 187 8.73 12.37 -7.74
N VAL A 188 7.56 11.84 -7.33
CA VAL A 188 6.51 11.42 -8.27
C VAL A 188 5.64 12.59 -8.69
N GLY A 189 5.26 13.44 -7.73
CA GLY A 189 4.39 14.58 -7.95
C GLY A 189 5.10 15.83 -8.44
N ASN A 190 6.43 15.93 -8.27
CA ASN A 190 7.19 17.17 -8.46
C ASN A 190 6.57 18.37 -7.70
N VAL A 191 5.93 18.09 -6.57
CA VAL A 191 5.28 19.10 -5.74
C VAL A 191 6.36 19.85 -4.94
N PRO A 192 6.31 21.19 -4.87
CA PRO A 192 7.29 21.96 -4.09
C PRO A 192 7.30 21.57 -2.61
N ILE A 193 8.49 21.60 -1.99
CA ILE A 193 8.65 21.19 -0.59
C ILE A 193 7.78 22.04 0.37
N SER A 194 7.54 23.31 0.04
CA SER A 194 6.64 24.21 0.77
C SER A 194 5.23 23.69 0.88
N ASN A 195 4.77 22.91 -0.11
CA ASN A 195 3.43 22.32 -0.19
C ASN A 195 3.42 20.90 0.37
N CYS A 196 4.48 20.12 0.11
CA CYS A 196 4.60 18.75 0.61
C CYS A 196 4.70 18.70 2.13
N LEU A 197 5.56 19.54 2.71
CA LEU A 197 5.92 19.44 4.12
C LEU A 197 4.72 19.63 5.06
N PRO A 198 3.91 20.70 4.94
CA PRO A 198 2.72 20.85 5.80
C PRO A 198 1.72 19.71 5.61
N ALA A 199 1.50 19.30 4.35
CA ALA A 199 0.54 18.24 4.04
C ALA A 199 0.95 16.89 4.67
N VAL A 200 2.21 16.54 4.60
CA VAL A 200 2.70 15.27 5.14
C VAL A 200 2.86 15.32 6.67
N ILE A 201 3.20 16.47 7.26
CA ILE A 201 3.20 16.68 8.72
C ILE A 201 1.82 16.37 9.31
N VAL A 202 0.74 16.73 8.61
CA VAL A 202 -0.62 16.42 9.04
C VAL A 202 -0.98 14.97 8.73
N ALA A 203 -0.74 14.52 7.50
CA ALA A 203 -1.21 13.22 7.03
C ALA A 203 -0.52 12.03 7.71
N ALA A 204 0.78 12.13 8.02
CA ALA A 204 1.53 11.00 8.59
C ALA A 204 1.08 10.61 10.01
N PRO A 205 0.89 11.53 10.96
CA PRO A 205 0.27 11.20 12.25
C PRO A 205 -1.17 10.71 12.12
N MET A 206 -1.97 11.30 11.21
CA MET A 206 -3.36 10.87 10.97
C MET A 206 -3.41 9.43 10.46
N ALA A 207 -2.53 9.06 9.53
CA ALA A 207 -2.38 7.68 9.06
C ALA A 207 -2.03 6.73 10.21
N ALA A 208 -1.08 7.11 11.06
CA ALA A 208 -0.63 6.30 12.19
C ALA A 208 -1.72 6.15 13.27
N ILE A 209 -2.46 7.22 13.57
CA ILE A 209 -3.60 7.15 14.50
C ILE A 209 -4.70 6.27 13.91
N THR A 210 -4.99 6.40 12.62
CA THR A 210 -5.99 5.56 11.94
C THR A 210 -5.62 4.09 11.99
N GLU A 211 -4.34 3.74 11.72
CA GLU A 211 -3.86 2.37 11.89
C GLU A 211 -4.06 1.90 13.32
N LEU A 212 -3.68 2.73 14.29
CA LEU A 212 -3.78 2.40 15.71
C LEU A 212 -5.20 2.02 16.13
N VAL A 213 -6.20 2.80 15.73
CA VAL A 213 -7.61 2.61 16.13
C VAL A 213 -8.37 1.61 15.27
N THR A 214 -7.88 1.33 14.05
CA THR A 214 -8.53 0.40 13.14
C THR A 214 -8.13 -1.03 13.45
N GLY A 215 -9.10 -1.92 13.60
CA GLY A 215 -8.87 -3.34 13.89
C GLY A 215 -9.17 -4.26 12.70
N ARG A 216 -8.74 -5.53 12.82
CA ARG A 216 -9.17 -6.66 11.96
C ARG A 216 -8.89 -6.53 10.45
N GLY A 217 -7.87 -5.77 10.04
CA GLY A 217 -7.49 -5.64 8.62
C GLY A 217 -8.27 -4.58 7.85
N TYR A 218 -9.13 -3.80 8.50
CA TYR A 218 -9.78 -2.64 7.88
C TYR A 218 -8.81 -1.47 7.65
N ASP A 219 -7.63 -1.48 8.29
CA ASP A 219 -6.50 -0.58 8.08
C ASP A 219 -6.07 -0.53 6.61
N THR A 220 -6.21 -1.64 5.89
CA THR A 220 -5.96 -1.75 4.44
C THR A 220 -6.79 -0.77 3.61
N VAL A 221 -7.96 -0.40 4.09
CA VAL A 221 -8.85 0.56 3.43
C VAL A 221 -8.77 1.92 4.10
N THR A 222 -8.92 1.98 5.43
CA THR A 222 -9.07 3.25 6.14
C THR A 222 -7.83 4.13 6.10
N VAL A 223 -6.63 3.54 6.24
CA VAL A 223 -5.38 4.31 6.30
C VAL A 223 -5.07 5.05 4.99
N PRO A 224 -5.11 4.40 3.80
CA PRO A 224 -4.85 5.13 2.56
C PRO A 224 -5.91 6.22 2.27
N PHE A 225 -7.18 6.01 2.64
CA PHE A 225 -8.20 7.06 2.51
C PHE A 225 -7.92 8.25 3.41
N VAL A 226 -7.60 8.01 4.69
CA VAL A 226 -7.27 9.10 5.62
C VAL A 226 -6.00 9.82 5.17
N SER A 227 -4.99 9.12 4.67
CA SER A 227 -3.77 9.72 4.12
C SER A 227 -4.10 10.63 2.94
N LEU A 228 -4.86 10.12 1.95
CA LEU A 228 -5.30 10.88 0.77
C LEU A 228 -6.03 12.16 1.16
N PHE A 229 -7.08 12.03 1.97
CA PHE A 229 -7.92 13.17 2.32
C PHE A 229 -7.23 14.16 3.26
N SER A 230 -6.30 13.72 4.12
CA SER A 230 -5.51 14.63 4.95
C SER A 230 -4.55 15.49 4.12
N ILE A 231 -3.89 14.91 3.10
CA ILE A 231 -3.05 15.67 2.18
C ILE A 231 -3.91 16.64 1.39
N TYR A 232 -5.00 16.18 0.79
CA TYR A 232 -5.87 17.00 -0.04
C TYR A 232 -6.52 18.13 0.75
N ALA A 233 -7.02 17.87 1.96
CA ALA A 233 -7.57 18.89 2.85
C ALA A 233 -6.54 19.98 3.18
N THR A 234 -5.28 19.59 3.39
CA THR A 234 -4.19 20.56 3.61
C THR A 234 -3.95 21.40 2.36
N TYR A 235 -4.02 20.80 1.15
CA TYR A 235 -3.90 21.55 -0.10
C TYR A 235 -5.01 22.58 -0.27
N ILE A 236 -6.27 22.23 0.08
CA ILE A 236 -7.38 23.19 0.09
C ILE A 236 -7.11 24.35 1.06
N VAL A 237 -6.70 24.05 2.30
CA VAL A 237 -6.43 25.08 3.31
C VAL A 237 -5.28 26.01 2.89
N MET A 238 -4.31 25.50 2.12
CA MET A 238 -3.19 26.27 1.61
C MET A 238 -3.51 27.02 0.30
N GLY A 239 -4.69 26.83 -0.29
CA GLY A 239 -5.07 27.43 -1.57
C GLY A 239 -4.26 26.90 -2.76
N ILE A 240 -3.85 25.62 -2.69
CA ILE A 240 -3.10 24.95 -3.77
C ILE A 240 -4.07 24.39 -4.81
N VAL A 241 -5.26 24.01 -4.38
CA VAL A 241 -6.36 23.42 -5.17
C VAL A 241 -7.67 24.11 -4.83
#